data_364dddc5b0da551a197b6f344aa9a770
#
_entry.id   364dddc5b0da551a197b6f344aa9a770
#
_cell.length_a   1.000
_cell.length_b   1.000
_cell.length_c   1.000
_cell.angle_alpha   90.00
_cell.angle_beta   90.00
_cell.angle_gamma   90.00
#
_symmetry.space_group_name_H-M   'P 1'
#
loop_
_entity.id
_entity.type
_entity.pdbx_description
1 polymer ?
#
loop_
_entity_poly.entity_id
_entity_poly.type
_entity_poly.pdbx_seq_one_letter_code
_entity_poly.pdbx_strand_id
1 'polypeptide(L)'
;MMLQKIFQSNLRYDIQMNYIIAPEFTPLIDAIETHLMGKRETIALSLATFFAGGHLLLEDIPGVGKTTLAKHLSQVLGLDFGRIQFTSDMLPSDILGVNYYNQKEGSFIFKKGPIFTSFLLADEINRSMPKTQSALLQAMEEGIISIDGTLYTLPEPFFVIGTENPHEEVGTFPLPTSQLDRFMCSFGIGYPDSVSDREILKGERGHSSINSDALLTPQQIESYMKQASEVTLSETLLDFLQDIIAYTRECGLFEYGLSTRGALSLTAMTKSWAMLQGRTYATADDLQAVTSVVCSHRLKFKEGITTAKRIHHEIFTHIRSDI
;
A
#
# COMPACT_ATOMS: atom_id res chain seq x y z
N MET A 1 -11.06 -4.88 -27.86
CA MET A 1 -9.77 -5.58 -28.06
C MET A 1 -8.55 -4.64 -27.92
N MET A 2 -8.55 -3.42 -28.48
CA MET A 2 -7.44 -2.47 -28.34
C MET A 2 -7.35 -1.89 -26.92
N LEU A 3 -8.46 -1.51 -26.30
CA LEU A 3 -8.56 -1.04 -24.92
C LEU A 3 -8.13 -2.12 -23.90
N GLN A 4 -8.48 -3.40 -24.12
CA GLN A 4 -8.02 -4.50 -23.25
C GLN A 4 -6.50 -4.74 -23.32
N LYS A 5 -5.87 -4.56 -24.48
CA LYS A 5 -4.39 -4.64 -24.59
C LYS A 5 -3.68 -3.46 -23.93
N ILE A 6 -4.25 -2.27 -24.01
CA ILE A 6 -3.72 -1.08 -23.30
C ILE A 6 -3.83 -1.27 -21.78
N PHE A 7 -4.93 -1.88 -21.33
CA PHE A 7 -5.16 -2.15 -19.90
C PHE A 7 -4.26 -3.25 -19.33
N GLN A 8 -4.00 -4.31 -20.10
CA GLN A 8 -3.06 -5.37 -19.67
C GLN A 8 -1.61 -4.86 -19.54
N SER A 9 -1.23 -3.84 -20.33
CA SER A 9 0.07 -3.19 -20.19
C SER A 9 0.15 -2.22 -19.00
N ASN A 10 -1.00 -1.74 -18.50
CA ASN A 10 -1.07 -0.77 -17.42
C ASN A 10 -0.97 -1.40 -16.02
N LEU A 11 -1.32 -2.70 -15.88
CA LEU A 11 -1.29 -3.42 -14.62
C LEU A 11 -0.01 -4.23 -14.40
N ARG A 12 0.85 -4.36 -15.40
CA ARG A 12 2.15 -5.00 -15.24
C ARG A 12 3.20 -3.93 -14.95
N TYR A 13 3.70 -3.93 -13.75
CA TYR A 13 4.98 -3.32 -13.40
C TYR A 13 6.10 -4.20 -14.00
N ASP A 14 6.17 -4.28 -15.34
CA ASP A 14 7.25 -4.97 -16.06
C ASP A 14 8.52 -4.07 -16.10
N ILE A 15 8.84 -3.40 -15.01
CA ILE A 15 10.21 -2.97 -14.77
C ILE A 15 10.88 -4.22 -14.21
N GLN A 16 11.63 -4.94 -15.03
CA GLN A 16 12.49 -6.04 -14.55
C GLN A 16 13.54 -5.42 -13.62
N MET A 17 13.18 -5.30 -12.36
CA MET A 17 14.09 -4.85 -11.33
C MET A 17 14.98 -6.02 -10.94
N ASN A 18 16.28 -5.88 -11.18
CA ASN A 18 17.27 -6.77 -10.59
C ASN A 18 17.43 -6.37 -9.11
N TYR A 19 16.60 -6.92 -8.24
CA TYR A 19 16.75 -6.74 -6.80
C TYR A 19 17.05 -8.07 -6.12
N ILE A 20 17.83 -8.02 -5.07
CA ILE A 20 18.17 -9.18 -4.24
C ILE A 20 17.57 -8.92 -2.86
N ILE A 21 16.64 -9.75 -2.44
CA ILE A 21 16.09 -9.68 -1.08
C ILE A 21 17.10 -10.30 -0.11
N ALA A 22 17.32 -9.61 0.99
CA ALA A 22 18.20 -10.09 2.05
C ALA A 22 17.67 -11.41 2.67
N PRO A 23 18.58 -12.31 3.09
CA PRO A 23 18.21 -13.63 3.60
C PRO A 23 17.20 -13.60 4.74
N GLU A 24 17.22 -12.57 5.60
CA GLU A 24 16.28 -12.43 6.72
C GLU A 24 14.83 -12.17 6.30
N PHE A 25 14.59 -11.55 5.11
CA PHE A 25 13.24 -11.28 4.61
C PHE A 25 12.75 -12.32 3.61
N THR A 26 13.64 -13.15 3.07
CA THR A 26 13.29 -14.21 2.13
C THR A 26 12.22 -15.16 2.67
N PRO A 27 12.29 -15.64 3.93
CA PRO A 27 11.27 -16.54 4.49
C PRO A 27 9.87 -15.89 4.55
N LEU A 28 9.77 -14.57 4.78
CA LEU A 28 8.49 -13.87 4.80
C LEU A 28 7.84 -13.87 3.42
N ILE A 29 8.65 -13.58 2.40
CA ILE A 29 8.19 -13.53 1.00
C ILE A 29 7.81 -14.93 0.52
N ASP A 30 8.65 -15.92 0.76
CA ASP A 30 8.42 -17.31 0.32
C ASP A 30 7.14 -17.88 0.95
N ALA A 31 6.89 -17.62 2.23
CA ALA A 31 5.66 -18.04 2.91
C ALA A 31 4.40 -17.46 2.26
N ILE A 32 4.42 -16.19 1.86
CA ILE A 32 3.28 -15.54 1.19
C ILE A 32 3.17 -16.03 -0.26
N GLU A 33 4.29 -16.19 -0.96
CA GLU A 33 4.33 -16.59 -2.37
C GLU A 33 3.75 -17.98 -2.60
N THR A 34 3.80 -18.89 -1.61
CA THR A 34 3.10 -20.18 -1.67
C THR A 34 1.59 -20.05 -1.91
N HIS A 35 1.00 -18.92 -1.52
CA HIS A 35 -0.43 -18.63 -1.67
C HIS A 35 -0.74 -17.58 -2.74
N LEU A 36 0.27 -16.82 -3.15
CA LEU A 36 0.17 -15.76 -4.16
C LEU A 36 1.28 -15.94 -5.19
N MET A 37 1.19 -17.04 -5.95
CA MET A 37 2.22 -17.51 -6.87
C MET A 37 2.63 -16.45 -7.91
N GLY A 38 3.95 -16.33 -8.12
CA GLY A 38 4.53 -15.43 -9.13
C GLY A 38 4.37 -13.94 -8.81
N LYS A 39 4.12 -13.58 -7.52
CA LYS A 39 3.91 -12.19 -7.10
C LYS A 39 4.97 -11.69 -6.10
N ARG A 40 6.18 -12.23 -6.24
CA ARG A 40 7.30 -11.93 -5.32
C ARG A 40 7.56 -10.43 -5.18
N GLU A 41 7.55 -9.68 -6.29
CA GLU A 41 7.75 -8.23 -6.29
C GLU A 41 6.63 -7.50 -5.55
N THR A 42 5.36 -7.84 -5.83
CA THR A 42 4.19 -7.28 -5.15
C THR A 42 4.26 -7.51 -3.63
N ILE A 43 4.70 -8.70 -3.22
CA ILE A 43 4.88 -9.05 -1.80
C ILE A 43 6.00 -8.21 -1.18
N ALA A 44 7.14 -8.10 -1.86
CA ALA A 44 8.28 -7.30 -1.40
C ALA A 44 7.92 -5.81 -1.26
N LEU A 45 7.23 -5.23 -2.25
CA LEU A 45 6.74 -3.85 -2.20
C LEU A 45 5.75 -3.62 -1.06
N SER A 46 4.88 -4.61 -0.79
CA SER A 46 3.93 -4.54 0.32
C SER A 46 4.65 -4.55 1.68
N LEU A 47 5.66 -5.41 1.85
CA LEU A 47 6.50 -5.45 3.05
C LEU A 47 7.31 -4.16 3.20
N ALA A 48 7.88 -3.63 2.10
CA ALA A 48 8.59 -2.35 2.13
C ALA A 48 7.68 -1.21 2.57
N THR A 49 6.42 -1.18 2.07
CA THR A 49 5.43 -0.17 2.46
C THR A 49 5.10 -0.28 3.95
N PHE A 50 4.95 -1.50 4.47
CA PHE A 50 4.71 -1.75 5.89
C PHE A 50 5.88 -1.28 6.77
N PHE A 51 7.11 -1.68 6.45
CA PHE A 51 8.29 -1.29 7.23
C PHE A 51 8.63 0.19 7.11
N ALA A 52 8.21 0.86 6.03
CA ALA A 52 8.28 2.32 5.90
C ALA A 52 7.26 3.07 6.77
N GLY A 53 6.35 2.36 7.47
CA GLY A 53 5.29 2.95 8.27
C GLY A 53 4.16 3.57 7.44
N GLY A 54 4.02 3.16 6.17
CA GLY A 54 2.98 3.68 5.27
C GLY A 54 1.78 2.76 5.14
N HIS A 55 0.78 3.18 4.35
CA HIS A 55 -0.40 2.41 3.98
C HIS A 55 -0.39 2.13 2.48
N LEU A 56 -1.03 1.04 2.06
CA LEU A 56 -1.04 0.54 0.68
C LEU A 56 -2.43 0.68 0.06
N LEU A 57 -2.50 1.16 -1.18
CA LEU A 57 -3.70 1.11 -2.03
C LEU A 57 -3.50 0.06 -3.13
N LEU A 58 -4.41 -0.89 -3.25
CA LEU A 58 -4.44 -1.88 -4.33
C LEU A 58 -5.53 -1.52 -5.34
N GLU A 59 -5.10 -1.05 -6.50
CA GLU A 59 -5.99 -0.73 -7.61
C GLU A 59 -6.01 -1.88 -8.61
N ASP A 60 -7.04 -2.74 -8.54
CA ASP A 60 -7.07 -3.93 -9.39
C ASP A 60 -8.48 -4.49 -9.55
N ILE A 61 -8.63 -5.36 -10.56
CA ILE A 61 -9.86 -6.12 -10.81
C ILE A 61 -10.17 -7.10 -9.66
N PRO A 62 -11.43 -7.54 -9.53
CA PRO A 62 -11.80 -8.57 -8.57
C PRO A 62 -11.09 -9.91 -8.85
N GLY A 63 -10.81 -10.69 -7.80
CA GLY A 63 -10.35 -12.08 -7.91
C GLY A 63 -8.84 -12.28 -8.12
N VAL A 64 -8.01 -11.24 -8.15
CA VAL A 64 -6.55 -11.35 -8.33
C VAL A 64 -5.76 -11.70 -7.07
N GLY A 65 -6.42 -11.84 -5.91
CA GLY A 65 -5.75 -12.25 -4.67
C GLY A 65 -5.50 -11.13 -3.65
N LYS A 66 -6.19 -9.96 -3.76
CA LYS A 66 -6.04 -8.84 -2.80
C LYS A 66 -6.24 -9.28 -1.34
N THR A 67 -7.32 -10.01 -1.07
CA THR A 67 -7.61 -10.55 0.28
C THR A 67 -6.58 -11.61 0.71
N THR A 68 -6.10 -12.43 -0.23
CA THR A 68 -5.05 -13.42 0.02
C THR A 68 -3.76 -12.73 0.45
N LEU A 69 -3.31 -11.70 -0.29
CA LEU A 69 -2.13 -10.91 0.05
C LEU A 69 -2.24 -10.32 1.47
N ALA A 70 -3.34 -9.60 1.74
CA ALA A 70 -3.55 -8.93 3.03
C ALA A 70 -3.56 -9.92 4.20
N LYS A 71 -4.28 -11.05 4.06
CA LYS A 71 -4.36 -12.08 5.09
C LYS A 71 -3.00 -12.72 5.38
N HIS A 72 -2.23 -13.06 4.34
CA HIS A 72 -0.95 -13.72 4.55
C HIS A 72 0.15 -12.76 5.02
N LEU A 73 0.12 -11.49 4.59
CA LEU A 73 0.97 -10.46 5.18
C LEU A 73 0.72 -10.33 6.69
N SER A 74 -0.54 -10.19 7.12
CA SER A 74 -0.85 -10.07 8.55
C SER A 74 -0.41 -11.28 9.35
N GLN A 75 -0.55 -12.50 8.79
CA GLN A 75 -0.15 -13.76 9.44
C GLN A 75 1.36 -13.86 9.63
N VAL A 76 2.16 -13.64 8.58
CA VAL A 76 3.63 -13.73 8.68
C VAL A 76 4.21 -12.65 9.59
N LEU A 77 3.55 -11.48 9.65
CA LEU A 77 3.91 -10.39 10.54
C LEU A 77 3.41 -10.60 11.98
N GLY A 78 2.53 -11.57 12.23
CA GLY A 78 1.95 -11.83 13.56
C GLY A 78 1.03 -10.71 14.04
N LEU A 79 0.33 -10.02 13.12
CA LEU A 79 -0.56 -8.91 13.43
C LEU A 79 -2.02 -9.35 13.40
N ASP A 80 -2.82 -8.75 14.28
CA ASP A 80 -4.27 -8.93 14.28
C ASP A 80 -4.88 -8.43 12.98
N PHE A 81 -5.63 -9.30 12.30
CA PHE A 81 -6.24 -9.02 11.01
C PHE A 81 -7.71 -8.65 11.14
N GLY A 82 -8.06 -7.46 10.62
CA GLY A 82 -9.43 -7.03 10.42
C GLY A 82 -9.76 -6.84 8.94
N ARG A 83 -11.02 -7.07 8.56
CA ARG A 83 -11.53 -6.77 7.21
C ARG A 83 -12.81 -5.97 7.30
N ILE A 84 -12.89 -4.90 6.54
CA ILE A 84 -14.09 -4.11 6.32
C ILE A 84 -14.40 -4.16 4.82
N GLN A 85 -15.58 -4.65 4.46
CA GLN A 85 -16.12 -4.55 3.10
C GLN A 85 -16.98 -3.28 3.02
N PHE A 86 -16.52 -2.29 2.27
CA PHE A 86 -17.22 -1.02 2.15
C PHE A 86 -18.47 -1.13 1.26
N THR A 87 -19.55 -0.48 1.70
CA THR A 87 -20.83 -0.41 0.98
C THR A 87 -21.39 1.01 1.03
N SER A 88 -22.30 1.34 0.12
CA SER A 88 -22.86 2.68 -0.01
C SER A 88 -23.68 3.16 1.19
N ASP A 89 -24.20 2.25 1.99
CA ASP A 89 -25.00 2.50 3.20
C ASP A 89 -24.20 2.55 4.49
N MET A 90 -22.89 2.22 4.43
CA MET A 90 -22.01 2.20 5.61
C MET A 90 -21.78 3.58 6.18
N LEU A 91 -21.90 3.71 7.50
CA LEU A 91 -21.67 4.95 8.25
C LEU A 91 -20.26 4.96 8.88
N PRO A 92 -19.69 6.13 9.21
CA PRO A 92 -18.44 6.24 9.96
C PRO A 92 -18.45 5.47 11.28
N SER A 93 -19.58 5.43 11.99
CA SER A 93 -19.75 4.68 13.23
C SER A 93 -19.58 3.17 13.08
N ASP A 94 -19.86 2.62 11.90
CA ASP A 94 -19.69 1.20 11.61
C ASP A 94 -18.22 0.82 11.53
N ILE A 95 -17.35 1.77 11.22
CA ILE A 95 -15.90 1.62 11.13
C ILE A 95 -15.23 1.96 12.46
N LEU A 96 -15.54 3.14 12.99
CA LEU A 96 -14.87 3.71 14.16
C LEU A 96 -15.38 3.15 15.48
N GLY A 97 -16.65 2.74 15.52
CA GLY A 97 -17.35 2.35 16.74
C GLY A 97 -18.33 3.41 17.22
N VAL A 98 -19.05 3.09 18.26
CA VAL A 98 -20.19 3.88 18.76
C VAL A 98 -20.32 3.81 20.29
N ASN A 99 -20.68 4.93 20.90
CA ASN A 99 -21.15 4.92 22.28
C ASN A 99 -22.58 4.44 22.34
N TYR A 100 -22.87 3.44 23.16
CA TYR A 100 -24.23 3.00 23.44
C TYR A 100 -24.52 3.08 24.95
N TYR A 101 -25.77 3.35 25.29
CA TYR A 101 -26.19 3.40 26.68
C TYR A 101 -26.44 2.01 27.24
N ASN A 102 -25.64 1.62 28.25
CA ASN A 102 -25.84 0.37 28.96
C ASN A 102 -26.81 0.59 30.13
N GLN A 103 -28.03 0.08 29.99
CA GLN A 103 -29.08 0.24 31.01
C GLN A 103 -28.72 -0.43 32.36
N LYS A 104 -27.91 -1.50 32.35
CA LYS A 104 -27.52 -2.22 33.57
C LYS A 104 -26.50 -1.44 34.41
N GLU A 105 -25.63 -0.72 33.73
CA GLU A 105 -24.56 0.07 34.37
C GLU A 105 -24.94 1.56 34.51
N GLY A 106 -26.02 1.99 33.86
CA GLY A 106 -26.49 3.38 33.88
C GLY A 106 -25.51 4.35 33.21
N SER A 107 -24.63 3.86 32.30
CA SER A 107 -23.55 4.64 31.70
C SER A 107 -23.45 4.39 30.20
N PHE A 108 -22.79 5.33 29.49
CA PHE A 108 -22.41 5.11 28.12
C PHE A 108 -21.14 4.28 28.05
N ILE A 109 -21.14 3.27 27.18
CA ILE A 109 -19.99 2.38 26.93
C ILE A 109 -19.59 2.51 25.49
N PHE A 110 -18.30 2.69 25.23
CA PHE A 110 -17.76 2.69 23.87
C PHE A 110 -17.59 1.26 23.37
N LYS A 111 -18.29 0.92 22.29
CA LYS A 111 -18.09 -0.29 21.51
C LYS A 111 -17.11 0.00 20.38
N LYS A 112 -15.89 -0.53 20.47
CA LYS A 112 -14.88 -0.41 19.43
C LYS A 112 -15.39 -0.93 18.09
N GLY A 113 -15.12 -0.17 17.02
CA GLY A 113 -15.37 -0.61 15.65
C GLY A 113 -14.25 -1.52 15.11
N PRO A 114 -14.41 -2.08 13.91
CA PRO A 114 -13.44 -3.00 13.31
C PRO A 114 -12.10 -2.35 12.96
N ILE A 115 -11.98 -1.03 13.00
CA ILE A 115 -10.71 -0.32 12.78
C ILE A 115 -9.69 -0.55 13.90
N PHE A 116 -10.13 -0.99 15.09
CA PHE A 116 -9.24 -1.29 16.21
C PHE A 116 -8.54 -2.64 16.03
N THR A 117 -7.72 -2.73 15.01
CA THR A 117 -6.88 -3.86 14.65
C THR A 117 -5.51 -3.36 14.18
N SER A 118 -4.47 -4.16 14.25
CA SER A 118 -3.13 -3.78 13.79
C SER A 118 -2.99 -3.83 12.27
N PHE A 119 -3.72 -4.72 11.61
CA PHE A 119 -3.70 -4.89 10.16
C PHE A 119 -5.12 -4.89 9.62
N LEU A 120 -5.48 -3.86 8.83
CA LEU A 120 -6.82 -3.69 8.30
C LEU A 120 -6.84 -3.83 6.78
N LEU A 121 -7.69 -4.72 6.26
CA LEU A 121 -8.09 -4.72 4.86
C LEU A 121 -9.39 -3.90 4.70
N ALA A 122 -9.27 -2.73 4.12
CA ALA A 122 -10.40 -1.88 3.73
C ALA A 122 -10.76 -2.17 2.27
N ASP A 123 -11.72 -3.07 2.07
CA ASP A 123 -12.05 -3.62 0.75
C ASP A 123 -13.12 -2.79 0.05
N GLU A 124 -12.85 -2.39 -1.22
CA GLU A 124 -13.73 -1.56 -2.05
C GLU A 124 -14.07 -0.19 -1.42
N ILE A 125 -13.04 0.56 -0.99
CA ILE A 125 -13.21 1.85 -0.28
C ILE A 125 -14.09 2.82 -1.09
N ASN A 126 -13.93 2.83 -2.41
CA ASN A 126 -14.66 3.70 -3.32
C ASN A 126 -16.17 3.40 -3.40
N ARG A 127 -16.68 2.31 -2.79
CA ARG A 127 -18.12 2.02 -2.72
C ARG A 127 -18.83 2.75 -1.58
N SER A 128 -18.11 3.24 -0.58
CA SER A 128 -18.72 3.98 0.52
C SER A 128 -18.82 5.48 0.24
N MET A 129 -19.74 6.13 0.96
CA MET A 129 -19.89 7.59 0.88
C MET A 129 -18.62 8.33 1.31
N PRO A 130 -18.35 9.54 0.77
CA PRO A 130 -17.14 10.32 1.09
C PRO A 130 -16.92 10.58 2.58
N LYS A 131 -17.99 10.70 3.37
CA LYS A 131 -17.90 10.88 4.83
C LYS A 131 -17.29 9.67 5.52
N THR A 132 -17.64 8.47 5.07
CA THR A 132 -17.13 7.20 5.61
C THR A 132 -15.68 6.96 5.19
N GLN A 133 -15.34 7.27 3.94
CA GLN A 133 -13.96 7.26 3.45
C GLN A 133 -13.09 8.21 4.28
N SER A 134 -13.55 9.45 4.50
CA SER A 134 -12.81 10.46 5.25
C SER A 134 -12.53 10.02 6.69
N ALA A 135 -13.47 9.31 7.34
CA ALA A 135 -13.28 8.80 8.70
C ALA A 135 -12.15 7.76 8.78
N LEU A 136 -12.10 6.81 7.84
CA LEU A 136 -11.00 5.85 7.74
C LEU A 136 -9.66 6.56 7.51
N LEU A 137 -9.63 7.45 6.50
CA LEU A 137 -8.40 8.11 6.07
C LEU A 137 -7.85 9.07 7.13
N GLN A 138 -8.72 9.69 7.94
CA GLN A 138 -8.28 10.49 9.08
C GLN A 138 -7.64 9.60 10.15
N ALA A 139 -8.26 8.47 10.48
CA ALA A 139 -7.72 7.52 11.44
C ALA A 139 -6.37 6.94 11.00
N MET A 140 -6.18 6.70 9.69
CA MET A 140 -4.89 6.28 9.12
C MET A 140 -3.78 7.33 9.34
N GLU A 141 -4.11 8.61 9.19
CA GLU A 141 -3.13 9.68 9.32
C GLU A 141 -2.78 9.99 10.77
N GLU A 142 -3.79 10.03 11.63
CA GLU A 142 -3.63 10.50 13.03
C GLU A 142 -3.29 9.36 14.00
N GLY A 143 -3.58 8.09 13.67
CA GLY A 143 -3.47 6.96 14.60
C GLY A 143 -4.41 7.07 15.82
N ILE A 144 -5.29 8.06 15.83
CA ILE A 144 -6.20 8.40 16.93
C ILE A 144 -7.59 8.65 16.37
N ILE A 145 -8.61 8.22 17.12
CA ILE A 145 -10.02 8.44 16.81
C ILE A 145 -10.66 9.26 17.94
N SER A 146 -11.43 10.28 17.56
CA SER A 146 -12.23 11.08 18.50
C SER A 146 -13.70 10.71 18.43
N ILE A 147 -14.26 10.20 19.52
CA ILE A 147 -15.70 9.89 19.64
C ILE A 147 -16.27 10.62 20.87
N ASP A 148 -17.23 11.48 20.61
CA ASP A 148 -17.90 12.31 21.65
C ASP A 148 -16.91 13.04 22.59
N GLY A 149 -15.80 13.54 22.01
CA GLY A 149 -14.77 14.26 22.75
C GLY A 149 -13.74 13.38 23.47
N THR A 150 -13.88 12.05 23.41
CA THR A 150 -12.90 11.11 23.97
C THR A 150 -11.97 10.62 22.87
N LEU A 151 -10.66 10.61 23.13
CA LEU A 151 -9.63 10.14 22.21
C LEU A 151 -9.32 8.66 22.46
N TYR A 152 -9.28 7.89 21.38
CA TYR A 152 -8.93 6.47 21.38
C TYR A 152 -7.76 6.24 20.44
N THR A 153 -6.65 5.71 20.94
CA THR A 153 -5.48 5.37 20.15
C THR A 153 -5.68 4.03 19.45
N LEU A 154 -5.29 3.95 18.17
CA LEU A 154 -5.26 2.70 17.42
C LEU A 154 -4.05 1.85 17.85
N PRO A 155 -4.09 0.52 17.62
CA PRO A 155 -2.92 -0.34 17.84
C PRO A 155 -1.70 0.11 17.03
N GLU A 156 -0.50 -0.08 17.58
CA GLU A 156 0.76 0.13 16.86
C GLU A 156 1.51 -1.21 16.69
N PRO A 157 2.00 -1.50 15.47
CA PRO A 157 1.83 -0.75 14.24
C PRO A 157 0.38 -0.83 13.72
N PHE A 158 -0.10 0.22 13.05
CA PHE A 158 -1.38 0.23 12.36
C PHE A 158 -1.14 0.29 10.85
N PHE A 159 -1.53 -0.76 10.14
CA PHE A 159 -1.35 -0.86 8.69
C PHE A 159 -2.67 -1.10 7.97
N VAL A 160 -2.93 -0.31 6.95
CA VAL A 160 -4.13 -0.44 6.13
C VAL A 160 -3.76 -0.80 4.70
N ILE A 161 -4.39 -1.85 4.18
CA ILE A 161 -4.47 -2.10 2.74
C ILE A 161 -5.87 -1.66 2.30
N GLY A 162 -5.94 -0.58 1.54
CA GLY A 162 -7.15 -0.17 0.84
C GLY A 162 -7.25 -0.86 -0.51
N THR A 163 -8.46 -1.18 -0.95
CA THR A 163 -8.65 -1.68 -2.32
C THR A 163 -9.66 -0.83 -3.08
N GLU A 164 -9.39 -0.63 -4.36
CA GLU A 164 -10.32 -0.04 -5.32
C GLU A 164 -10.45 -0.93 -6.55
N ASN A 165 -11.63 -0.91 -7.17
CA ASN A 165 -11.84 -1.48 -8.49
C ASN A 165 -12.00 -0.32 -9.48
N PRO A 166 -10.98 -0.01 -10.30
CA PRO A 166 -11.00 1.14 -11.21
C PRO A 166 -12.02 1.02 -12.35
N HIS A 167 -12.61 -0.16 -12.55
CA HIS A 167 -13.61 -0.41 -13.62
C HIS A 167 -15.06 -0.31 -13.16
N GLU A 168 -15.30 -0.20 -11.88
CA GLU A 168 -16.65 -0.15 -11.32
C GLU A 168 -17.06 1.30 -11.13
N GLU A 169 -17.67 1.90 -12.18
CA GLU A 169 -18.08 3.31 -12.14
C GLU A 169 -19.46 3.50 -11.50
N VAL A 170 -20.33 2.48 -11.56
CA VAL A 170 -21.71 2.58 -11.08
C VAL A 170 -21.77 2.37 -9.57
N GLY A 171 -22.27 3.38 -8.85
CA GLY A 171 -22.43 3.30 -7.38
C GLY A 171 -21.12 3.46 -6.61
N THR A 172 -20.09 4.07 -7.21
CA THR A 172 -18.83 4.37 -6.57
C THR A 172 -18.62 5.86 -6.38
N PHE A 173 -17.83 6.21 -5.39
CA PHE A 173 -17.38 7.56 -5.06
C PHE A 173 -15.85 7.57 -5.09
N PRO A 174 -15.21 8.03 -6.19
CA PRO A 174 -13.76 8.03 -6.31
C PRO A 174 -13.12 8.87 -5.22
N LEU A 175 -11.97 8.42 -4.72
CA LEU A 175 -11.21 9.18 -3.74
C LEU A 175 -10.60 10.44 -4.40
N PRO A 176 -10.76 11.62 -3.78
CA PRO A 176 -10.05 12.82 -4.21
C PRO A 176 -8.52 12.65 -4.08
N THR A 177 -7.74 13.34 -4.90
CA THR A 177 -6.27 13.28 -4.89
C THR A 177 -5.67 13.53 -3.50
N SER A 178 -6.26 14.47 -2.72
CA SER A 178 -5.82 14.74 -1.35
C SER A 178 -6.04 13.59 -0.37
N GLN A 179 -6.96 12.69 -0.67
CA GLN A 179 -7.22 11.48 0.11
C GLN A 179 -6.31 10.32 -0.37
N LEU A 180 -6.11 10.19 -1.67
CA LEU A 180 -5.16 9.24 -2.25
C LEU A 180 -3.73 9.47 -1.73
N ASP A 181 -3.35 10.73 -1.51
CA ASP A 181 -2.02 11.10 -0.99
C ASP A 181 -1.72 10.55 0.42
N ARG A 182 -2.72 10.03 1.14
CA ARG A 182 -2.53 9.36 2.45
C ARG A 182 -2.02 7.93 2.33
N PHE A 183 -2.20 7.30 1.19
CA PHE A 183 -1.56 6.02 0.90
C PHE A 183 -0.11 6.25 0.45
N MET A 184 0.84 5.52 1.02
CA MET A 184 2.25 5.62 0.67
C MET A 184 2.50 5.13 -0.75
N CYS A 185 1.95 3.96 -1.09
CA CYS A 185 2.09 3.32 -2.38
C CYS A 185 0.74 2.93 -2.96
N SER A 186 0.65 2.93 -4.30
CA SER A 186 -0.45 2.31 -5.03
C SER A 186 0.09 1.45 -6.18
N PHE A 187 -0.44 0.22 -6.29
CA PHE A 187 -0.16 -0.70 -7.39
C PHE A 187 -1.22 -1.78 -7.51
N GLY A 188 -1.20 -2.52 -8.63
CA GLY A 188 -2.02 -3.69 -8.84
C GLY A 188 -1.23 -5.00 -8.60
N ILE A 189 -1.93 -6.07 -8.22
CA ILE A 189 -1.39 -7.43 -8.16
C ILE A 189 -1.30 -8.02 -9.57
N GLY A 190 -2.29 -7.72 -10.40
CA GLY A 190 -2.44 -8.22 -11.77
C GLY A 190 -2.71 -9.71 -11.83
N TYR A 191 -2.99 -10.21 -13.04
CA TYR A 191 -3.17 -11.65 -13.29
C TYR A 191 -1.87 -12.41 -13.02
N PRO A 192 -1.95 -13.67 -12.57
CA PRO A 192 -0.79 -14.56 -12.53
C PRO A 192 -0.17 -14.72 -13.93
N ASP A 193 1.09 -15.09 -13.99
CA ASP A 193 1.70 -15.52 -15.25
C ASP A 193 1.15 -16.90 -15.68
N SER A 194 1.42 -17.31 -16.92
CA SER A 194 0.89 -18.55 -17.48
C SER A 194 1.35 -19.82 -16.73
N VAL A 195 2.52 -19.78 -16.07
CA VAL A 195 3.03 -20.91 -15.28
C VAL A 195 2.27 -20.98 -13.97
N SER A 196 2.17 -19.87 -13.27
CA SER A 196 1.41 -19.74 -12.00
C SER A 196 -0.09 -20.06 -12.19
N ASP A 197 -0.71 -19.59 -13.29
CA ASP A 197 -2.09 -19.95 -13.64
C ASP A 197 -2.27 -21.45 -13.77
N ARG A 198 -1.34 -22.12 -14.44
CA ARG A 198 -1.40 -23.57 -14.64
C ARG A 198 -1.35 -24.33 -13.31
N GLU A 199 -0.48 -23.93 -12.40
CA GLU A 199 -0.39 -24.55 -11.07
C GLU A 199 -1.66 -24.31 -10.24
N ILE A 200 -2.24 -23.11 -10.32
CA ILE A 200 -3.52 -22.79 -9.68
C ILE A 200 -4.64 -23.70 -10.24
N LEU A 201 -4.68 -23.91 -11.56
CA LEU A 201 -5.70 -24.76 -12.22
C LEU A 201 -5.56 -26.23 -11.87
N LYS A 202 -4.34 -26.73 -11.60
CA LYS A 202 -4.13 -28.10 -11.13
C LYS A 202 -4.69 -28.36 -9.73
N GLY A 203 -5.11 -27.30 -9.02
CA GLY A 203 -5.59 -27.42 -7.64
C GLY A 203 -4.46 -27.59 -6.63
N GLU A 204 -3.22 -27.43 -7.02
CA GLU A 204 -2.03 -27.45 -6.15
C GLU A 204 -1.95 -26.18 -5.25
N ARG A 205 -3.08 -25.48 -5.12
CA ARG A 205 -3.21 -24.48 -4.05
C ARG A 205 -2.90 -25.19 -2.75
N GLY A 206 -1.90 -24.71 -2.07
CA GLY A 206 -1.69 -25.12 -0.68
C GLY A 206 -2.95 -24.85 0.12
N HIS A 207 -3.84 -25.83 0.16
CA HIS A 207 -4.94 -25.91 1.13
C HIS A 207 -4.41 -26.14 2.54
N SER A 208 -3.11 -25.93 2.76
CA SER A 208 -2.61 -25.83 4.08
C SER A 208 -3.27 -24.61 4.71
N SER A 209 -4.31 -24.85 5.54
CA SER A 209 -4.62 -23.91 6.60
C SER A 209 -3.27 -23.47 7.15
N ILE A 210 -2.89 -22.20 6.92
CA ILE A 210 -1.66 -21.72 7.49
C ILE A 210 -1.86 -21.75 9.02
N ASN A 211 -1.45 -22.85 9.63
CA ASN A 211 -0.94 -22.85 10.99
C ASN A 211 0.52 -22.33 10.92
N SER A 212 0.78 -21.30 10.14
CA SER A 212 2.06 -20.63 10.22
C SER A 212 1.99 -19.70 11.41
N ASP A 213 2.67 -20.11 12.47
CA ASP A 213 3.06 -19.19 13.53
C ASP A 213 3.65 -17.93 12.90
N ALA A 214 3.43 -16.80 13.55
CA ALA A 214 4.03 -15.53 13.13
C ALA A 214 5.54 -15.74 12.92
N LEU A 215 6.05 -15.29 11.77
CA LEU A 215 7.48 -15.38 11.47
C LEU A 215 8.29 -14.25 12.11
N LEU A 216 7.63 -13.19 12.55
CA LEU A 216 8.22 -12.07 13.26
C LEU A 216 7.57 -11.86 14.62
N THR A 217 8.39 -11.48 15.59
CA THR A 217 7.93 -10.99 16.88
C THR A 217 7.67 -9.49 16.81
N PRO A 218 6.84 -8.89 17.70
CA PRO A 218 6.65 -7.45 17.76
C PRO A 218 7.96 -6.65 17.86
N GLN A 219 8.93 -7.16 18.60
CA GLN A 219 10.26 -6.52 18.76
C GLN A 219 11.07 -6.53 17.44
N GLN A 220 10.95 -7.60 16.65
CA GLN A 220 11.59 -7.65 15.32
C GLN A 220 10.94 -6.67 14.35
N ILE A 221 9.61 -6.53 14.37
CA ILE A 221 8.91 -5.54 13.56
C ILE A 221 9.39 -4.13 13.90
N GLU A 222 9.39 -3.76 15.17
CA GLU A 222 9.88 -2.45 15.64
C GLU A 222 11.34 -2.21 15.22
N SER A 223 12.20 -3.23 15.37
CA SER A 223 13.59 -3.18 14.95
C SER A 223 13.73 -2.92 13.45
N TYR A 224 12.96 -3.62 12.59
CA TYR A 224 13.03 -3.43 11.14
C TYR A 224 12.45 -2.07 10.70
N MET A 225 11.37 -1.61 11.30
CA MET A 225 10.83 -0.27 11.03
C MET A 225 11.85 0.81 11.40
N LYS A 226 12.55 0.65 12.51
CA LYS A 226 13.64 1.53 12.93
C LYS A 226 14.81 1.47 11.94
N GLN A 227 15.27 0.27 11.58
CA GLN A 227 16.35 0.09 10.59
C GLN A 227 15.98 0.76 9.25
N ALA A 228 14.74 0.60 8.76
CA ALA A 228 14.27 1.26 7.55
C ALA A 228 14.38 2.79 7.66
N SER A 229 14.01 3.37 8.80
CA SER A 229 14.10 4.83 9.03
C SER A 229 15.54 5.33 9.08
N GLU A 230 16.48 4.51 9.57
CA GLU A 230 17.89 4.83 9.76
C GLU A 230 18.76 4.63 8.51
N VAL A 231 18.22 4.02 7.42
CA VAL A 231 18.94 3.92 6.14
C VAL A 231 19.38 5.31 5.67
N THR A 232 20.67 5.43 5.32
CA THR A 232 21.25 6.71 4.93
C THR A 232 21.00 7.02 3.45
N LEU A 233 20.81 8.30 3.15
CA LEU A 233 20.79 8.85 1.80
C LEU A 233 22.05 9.72 1.63
N SER A 234 22.78 9.54 0.54
CA SER A 234 23.88 10.45 0.20
C SER A 234 23.33 11.81 -0.23
N GLU A 235 24.13 12.87 -0.13
CA GLU A 235 23.76 14.21 -0.64
C GLU A 235 23.40 14.13 -2.14
N THR A 236 24.16 13.38 -2.92
CA THR A 236 23.89 13.17 -4.35
C THR A 236 22.54 12.52 -4.61
N LEU A 237 22.14 11.54 -3.76
CA LEU A 237 20.82 10.91 -3.89
C LEU A 237 19.70 11.86 -3.44
N LEU A 238 19.95 12.72 -2.44
CA LEU A 238 19.02 13.77 -2.04
C LEU A 238 18.83 14.82 -3.14
N ASP A 239 19.91 15.24 -3.81
CA ASP A 239 19.84 16.12 -4.96
C ASP A 239 19.01 15.49 -6.08
N PHE A 240 19.26 14.22 -6.42
CA PHE A 240 18.50 13.49 -7.42
C PHE A 240 17.00 13.38 -7.07
N LEU A 241 16.68 13.15 -5.81
CA LEU A 241 15.30 13.15 -5.33
C LEU A 241 14.66 14.55 -5.43
N GLN A 242 15.42 15.62 -5.15
CA GLN A 242 14.95 17.00 -5.34
C GLN A 242 14.69 17.30 -6.81
N ASP A 243 15.54 16.83 -7.72
CA ASP A 243 15.33 16.99 -9.16
C ASP A 243 14.06 16.30 -9.63
N ILE A 244 13.76 15.09 -9.14
CA ILE A 244 12.49 14.40 -9.42
C ILE A 244 11.31 15.24 -8.95
N ILE A 245 11.37 15.76 -7.72
CA ILE A 245 10.29 16.58 -7.14
C ILE A 245 10.09 17.86 -7.95
N ALA A 246 11.18 18.58 -8.25
CA ALA A 246 11.17 19.81 -9.03
C ALA A 246 10.60 19.55 -10.43
N TYR A 247 11.08 18.52 -11.12
CA TYR A 247 10.56 18.12 -12.43
C TYR A 247 9.05 17.90 -12.41
N THR A 248 8.52 17.13 -11.44
CA THR A 248 7.08 16.88 -11.38
C THR A 248 6.25 18.15 -11.20
N ARG A 249 6.81 19.20 -10.56
CA ARG A 249 6.14 20.47 -10.28
C ARG A 249 6.23 21.46 -11.43
N GLU A 250 7.32 21.40 -12.21
CA GLU A 250 7.68 22.45 -13.16
C GLU A 250 7.50 22.03 -14.63
N CYS A 251 7.52 20.72 -14.95
CA CYS A 251 7.44 20.24 -16.34
C CYS A 251 6.14 20.59 -17.07
N GLY A 252 5.09 20.99 -16.34
CA GLY A 252 3.80 21.37 -16.92
C GLY A 252 2.95 20.21 -17.45
N LEU A 253 3.43 18.96 -17.38
CA LEU A 253 2.74 17.76 -17.88
C LEU A 253 1.67 17.25 -16.93
N PHE A 254 1.85 17.43 -15.62
CA PHE A 254 0.93 16.96 -14.59
C PHE A 254 -0.08 18.02 -14.17
N GLU A 255 -1.26 17.60 -13.74
CA GLU A 255 -2.26 18.50 -13.14
C GLU A 255 -1.69 19.20 -11.91
N TYR A 256 -1.02 18.41 -11.04
CA TYR A 256 -0.27 18.87 -9.87
C TYR A 256 1.03 18.07 -9.78
N GLY A 257 2.09 18.71 -9.30
CA GLY A 257 3.34 18.04 -8.97
C GLY A 257 3.27 17.28 -7.64
N LEU A 258 4.32 16.54 -7.33
CA LEU A 258 4.41 15.74 -6.11
C LEU A 258 4.32 16.63 -4.86
N SER A 259 3.43 16.29 -3.94
CA SER A 259 3.25 16.98 -2.66
C SER A 259 4.46 16.75 -1.74
N THR A 260 4.58 17.55 -0.67
CA THR A 260 5.61 17.30 0.36
C THR A 260 5.41 15.94 1.04
N ARG A 261 4.15 15.51 1.27
CA ARG A 261 3.84 14.18 1.79
C ARG A 261 4.30 13.09 0.81
N GLY A 262 4.03 13.27 -0.48
CA GLY A 262 4.49 12.35 -1.53
C GLY A 262 6.01 12.26 -1.61
N ALA A 263 6.73 13.38 -1.44
CA ALA A 263 8.19 13.41 -1.36
C ALA A 263 8.73 12.63 -0.14
N LEU A 264 8.12 12.83 1.03
CA LEU A 264 8.45 12.08 2.24
C LEU A 264 8.14 10.59 2.08
N SER A 265 7.02 10.25 1.46
CA SER A 265 6.67 8.85 1.14
C SER A 265 7.69 8.21 0.20
N LEU A 266 8.14 8.94 -0.83
CA LEU A 266 9.17 8.47 -1.75
C LEU A 266 10.50 8.22 -1.03
N THR A 267 10.89 9.14 -0.15
CA THR A 267 12.10 8.99 0.69
C THR A 267 12.01 7.77 1.60
N ALA A 268 10.90 7.61 2.34
CA ALA A 268 10.70 6.51 3.28
C ALA A 268 10.66 5.16 2.56
N MET A 269 9.97 5.10 1.42
CA MET A 269 9.87 3.88 0.62
C MET A 269 11.22 3.48 0.02
N THR A 270 12.03 4.45 -0.47
CA THR A 270 13.40 4.21 -0.96
C THR A 270 14.28 3.61 0.13
N LYS A 271 14.22 4.15 1.34
CA LYS A 271 14.97 3.63 2.50
C LYS A 271 14.54 2.21 2.87
N SER A 272 13.24 1.97 2.96
CA SER A 272 12.70 0.67 3.30
C SER A 272 13.00 -0.39 2.23
N TRP A 273 12.98 0.00 0.96
CA TRP A 273 13.36 -0.87 -0.14
C TRP A 273 14.84 -1.28 -0.09
N ALA A 274 15.73 -0.33 0.21
CA ALA A 274 17.16 -0.62 0.43
C ALA A 274 17.40 -1.55 1.63
N MET A 275 16.66 -1.34 2.72
CA MET A 275 16.71 -2.20 3.92
C MET A 275 16.28 -3.64 3.60
N LEU A 276 15.21 -3.84 2.83
CA LEU A 276 14.80 -5.20 2.38
C LEU A 276 15.88 -5.91 1.54
N GLN A 277 16.81 -5.18 0.94
CA GLN A 277 17.95 -5.71 0.22
C GLN A 277 19.20 -5.86 1.12
N GLY A 278 19.06 -5.69 2.45
CA GLY A 278 20.14 -5.85 3.42
C GLY A 278 21.14 -4.69 3.45
N ARG A 279 20.77 -3.51 2.94
CA ARG A 279 21.65 -2.34 2.91
C ARG A 279 21.26 -1.30 3.94
N THR A 280 22.25 -0.64 4.50
CA THR A 280 22.08 0.50 5.42
C THR A 280 22.17 1.85 4.72
N TYR A 281 22.28 1.84 3.40
CA TYR A 281 22.28 3.01 2.52
C TYR A 281 21.41 2.75 1.29
N ALA A 282 20.79 3.78 0.77
CA ALA A 282 20.00 3.71 -0.45
C ALA A 282 20.79 4.17 -1.67
N THR A 283 20.41 3.69 -2.84
CA THR A 283 21.00 3.97 -4.15
C THR A 283 19.97 4.60 -5.11
N ALA A 284 20.44 5.11 -6.24
CA ALA A 284 19.55 5.62 -7.30
C ALA A 284 18.62 4.52 -7.85
N ASP A 285 19.09 3.27 -7.92
CA ASP A 285 18.28 2.13 -8.36
C ASP A 285 17.10 1.87 -7.40
N ASP A 286 17.29 2.06 -6.08
CA ASP A 286 16.19 1.92 -5.11
C ASP A 286 15.13 3.00 -5.31
N LEU A 287 15.58 4.23 -5.53
CA LEU A 287 14.69 5.35 -5.81
C LEU A 287 13.91 5.11 -7.11
N GLN A 288 14.57 4.65 -8.17
CA GLN A 288 13.91 4.29 -9.43
C GLN A 288 12.89 3.18 -9.24
N ALA A 289 13.25 2.14 -8.48
CA ALA A 289 12.40 0.99 -8.22
C ALA A 289 11.05 1.37 -7.58
N VAL A 290 11.04 2.31 -6.66
CA VAL A 290 9.83 2.67 -5.90
C VAL A 290 9.09 3.90 -6.44
N THR A 291 9.72 4.69 -7.34
CA THR A 291 9.12 5.96 -7.82
C THR A 291 7.75 5.74 -8.44
N SER A 292 7.57 4.74 -9.28
CA SER A 292 6.29 4.49 -9.95
C SER A 292 5.17 4.14 -8.97
N VAL A 293 5.44 3.29 -7.97
CA VAL A 293 4.44 2.85 -6.99
C VAL A 293 4.07 3.94 -5.99
N VAL A 294 4.97 4.88 -5.73
CA VAL A 294 4.71 6.04 -4.88
C VAL A 294 4.00 7.16 -5.65
N CYS A 295 4.30 7.34 -6.94
CA CYS A 295 3.82 8.48 -7.73
C CYS A 295 2.53 8.19 -8.51
N SER A 296 2.18 6.93 -8.80
CA SER A 296 1.10 6.57 -9.74
C SER A 296 -0.27 7.14 -9.37
N HIS A 297 -0.64 7.13 -8.10
CA HIS A 297 -1.91 7.63 -7.59
C HIS A 297 -1.89 9.13 -7.26
N ARG A 298 -0.72 9.76 -7.30
CA ARG A 298 -0.51 11.19 -6.98
C ARG A 298 -0.37 12.06 -8.21
N LEU A 299 0.33 11.56 -9.24
CA LEU A 299 0.61 12.31 -10.45
C LEU A 299 -0.41 11.94 -11.53
N LYS A 300 -1.12 12.94 -12.03
CA LYS A 300 -2.10 12.77 -13.09
C LYS A 300 -1.70 13.64 -14.27
N PHE A 301 -1.54 13.02 -15.45
CA PHE A 301 -1.25 13.78 -16.66
C PHE A 301 -2.43 14.65 -17.06
N LYS A 302 -2.15 15.88 -17.50
CA LYS A 302 -3.16 16.80 -18.08
C LYS A 302 -3.78 16.23 -19.34
N GLU A 303 -2.99 15.48 -20.11
CA GLU A 303 -3.42 14.89 -21.38
C GLU A 303 -3.06 13.40 -21.45
N GLY A 304 -4.00 12.62 -21.96
CA GLY A 304 -3.83 11.19 -22.15
C GLY A 304 -4.01 10.37 -20.87
N ILE A 305 -3.69 9.09 -20.94
CA ILE A 305 -3.89 8.13 -19.84
C ILE A 305 -2.70 8.19 -18.89
N THR A 306 -2.99 8.28 -17.60
CA THR A 306 -1.97 8.17 -16.54
C THR A 306 -1.70 6.69 -16.26
N THR A 307 -0.42 6.29 -16.36
CA THR A 307 0.04 4.95 -16.01
C THR A 307 1.35 5.03 -15.25
N ALA A 308 1.60 4.10 -14.35
CA ALA A 308 2.85 4.01 -13.60
C ALA A 308 4.07 3.95 -14.54
N LYS A 309 3.98 3.16 -15.62
CA LYS A 309 5.03 3.05 -16.63
C LYS A 309 5.31 4.36 -17.36
N ARG A 310 4.26 5.12 -17.69
CA ARG A 310 4.41 6.43 -18.33
C ARG A 310 5.02 7.44 -17.36
N ILE A 311 4.60 7.45 -16.10
CA ILE A 311 5.19 8.32 -15.06
C ILE A 311 6.69 8.02 -14.91
N HIS A 312 7.05 6.75 -14.76
CA HIS A 312 8.44 6.32 -14.65
C HIS A 312 9.26 6.76 -15.88
N HIS A 313 8.75 6.47 -17.08
CA HIS A 313 9.42 6.84 -18.32
C HIS A 313 9.66 8.36 -18.43
N GLU A 314 8.62 9.16 -18.16
CA GLU A 314 8.72 10.63 -18.23
C GLU A 314 9.74 11.20 -17.24
N ILE A 315 9.70 10.74 -15.99
CA ILE A 315 10.63 11.21 -14.96
C ILE A 315 12.08 10.86 -15.35
N PHE A 316 12.37 9.59 -15.62
CA PHE A 316 13.74 9.12 -15.82
C PHE A 316 14.32 9.33 -17.23
N THR A 317 13.50 9.76 -18.19
CA THR A 317 13.99 10.21 -19.50
C THR A 317 14.52 11.65 -19.44
N HIS A 318 13.96 12.47 -18.56
CA HIS A 318 14.30 13.90 -18.49
C HIS A 318 15.28 14.24 -17.37
N ILE A 319 15.33 13.40 -16.33
CA ILE A 319 16.27 13.58 -15.23
C ILE A 319 17.43 12.61 -15.47
N ARG A 320 18.59 13.12 -15.87
CA ARG A 320 19.80 12.32 -16.08
C ARG A 320 20.28 11.78 -14.74
N SER A 321 20.36 10.46 -14.63
CA SER A 321 21.10 9.79 -13.57
C SER A 321 22.58 9.74 -13.92
N ASP A 322 23.28 10.84 -13.80
CA ASP A 322 24.75 10.87 -13.88
C ASP A 322 25.39 10.44 -12.53
N ILE A 323 24.67 9.55 -11.79
CA ILE A 323 25.05 9.08 -10.47
C ILE A 323 25.49 7.61 -10.54
#